data_ca150d3b0ff54956e670679a9930e5fe
#
_entry.id   ca150d3b0ff54956e670679a9930e5fe
#
_cell.length_a   1.000
_cell.length_b   1.000
_cell.length_c   1.000
_cell.angle_alpha   90.00
_cell.angle_beta   90.00
_cell.angle_gamma   90.00
#
_symmetry.space_group_name_H-M   'P 1'
#
loop_
_entity.id
_entity.type
_entity.pdbx_description
1 polymer ?
#
loop_
_entity_poly.entity_id
_entity_poly.type
_entity_poly.pdbx_seq_one_letter_code
_entity_poly.pdbx_strand_id
1 'polypeptide(L)'
;MALYARRFLLVITLCLLALSSGAAPRVEHVFIISLDGGKPAAIAQSQMPVLGRLVAEGAHTWTANTIFPSITLPSHTSMLTGVGPDTHHILWNGWVPSRGLVGVPTVFSEAKKAGFSTAMFVGKEKFRHLLLTNSVDEFNYGRSDAFQVVKSDSGGAEVKREGTVLADRVARQAATYIVEHKPNLCFIHFADPDSAGHRSGWGSPQQLEAFAKSDAALDVVLKAISQAGIADESVVIVSADHGGHGRGHGTKNPEDMEIPWVAWGKGVKRGFTITAPVSTCDTAATALWLLNVSCTAKLDGAPVTSAFQ
;
A
#
# COMPACT_ATOMS: atom_id res chain seq x y z
N MET A 1 -25.98 -77.62 -16.32
CA MET A 1 -24.78 -76.84 -16.70
C MET A 1 -25.17 -75.35 -16.50
N ALA A 2 -24.70 -74.71 -15.42
CA ALA A 2 -25.01 -73.38 -15.04
C ALA A 2 -23.77 -72.47 -15.27
N LEU A 3 -23.88 -71.52 -16.16
CA LEU A 3 -22.81 -70.51 -16.40
C LEU A 3 -22.95 -69.38 -15.36
N TYR A 4 -21.93 -69.23 -14.54
CA TYR A 4 -21.79 -68.08 -13.63
C TYR A 4 -21.16 -66.89 -14.37
N ALA A 5 -21.96 -65.80 -14.59
CA ALA A 5 -21.47 -64.56 -15.05
C ALA A 5 -21.00 -63.66 -13.85
N ARG A 6 -19.69 -63.52 -13.66
CA ARG A 6 -19.10 -62.59 -12.69
C ARG A 6 -19.15 -61.16 -13.26
N ARG A 7 -20.00 -60.32 -12.67
CA ARG A 7 -19.96 -58.87 -12.91
C ARG A 7 -18.84 -58.27 -12.08
N PHE A 8 -17.80 -57.75 -12.74
CA PHE A 8 -16.80 -56.87 -12.13
C PHE A 8 -17.38 -55.48 -11.98
N LEU A 9 -17.59 -55.05 -10.75
CA LEU A 9 -17.97 -53.67 -10.40
C LEU A 9 -16.67 -52.86 -10.29
N LEU A 10 -16.40 -52.02 -11.29
CA LEU A 10 -15.28 -51.09 -11.28
C LEU A 10 -15.70 -49.84 -10.45
N VAL A 11 -15.23 -49.76 -9.20
CA VAL A 11 -15.41 -48.57 -8.37
C VAL A 11 -14.34 -47.54 -8.76
N ILE A 12 -14.71 -46.56 -9.57
CA ILE A 12 -13.86 -45.40 -9.86
C ILE A 12 -13.98 -44.45 -8.67
N THR A 13 -13.00 -44.49 -7.78
CA THR A 13 -12.85 -43.47 -6.71
C THR A 13 -12.31 -42.21 -7.33
N LEU A 14 -13.20 -41.26 -7.62
CA LEU A 14 -12.83 -39.92 -8.07
C LEU A 14 -12.28 -39.15 -6.87
N CYS A 15 -10.95 -39.08 -6.71
CA CYS A 15 -10.31 -38.16 -5.77
C CYS A 15 -10.52 -36.74 -6.29
N LEU A 16 -11.56 -36.08 -5.81
CA LEU A 16 -11.68 -34.63 -5.88
C LEU A 16 -10.58 -34.02 -5.01
N LEU A 17 -9.46 -33.64 -5.63
CA LEU A 17 -8.52 -32.68 -5.08
C LEU A 17 -9.26 -31.35 -4.99
N ALA A 18 -9.92 -31.11 -3.86
CA ALA A 18 -10.36 -29.77 -3.49
C ALA A 18 -9.10 -28.93 -3.34
N LEU A 19 -8.80 -28.14 -4.37
CA LEU A 19 -7.93 -26.97 -4.23
C LEU A 19 -8.63 -26.08 -3.19
N SER A 20 -8.22 -26.19 -1.93
CA SER A 20 -8.62 -25.26 -0.89
C SER A 20 -8.03 -23.90 -1.28
N SER A 21 -8.76 -23.11 -2.05
CA SER A 21 -8.58 -21.69 -2.01
C SER A 21 -8.87 -21.29 -0.57
N GLY A 22 -7.83 -21.07 0.24
CA GLY A 22 -7.98 -20.66 1.62
C GLY A 22 -8.96 -19.49 1.68
N ALA A 23 -10.04 -19.67 2.44
CA ALA A 23 -10.98 -18.57 2.67
C ALA A 23 -10.19 -17.41 3.30
N ALA A 24 -10.48 -16.17 2.88
CA ALA A 24 -9.87 -15.00 3.50
C ALA A 24 -10.11 -15.03 5.02
N PRO A 25 -9.12 -14.63 5.85
CA PRO A 25 -9.39 -14.40 7.25
C PRO A 25 -10.47 -13.32 7.36
N ARG A 26 -11.42 -13.50 8.27
CA ARG A 26 -12.47 -12.50 8.48
C ARG A 26 -11.83 -11.24 9.09
N VAL A 27 -11.56 -10.24 8.28
CA VAL A 27 -10.95 -8.96 8.64
C VAL A 27 -12.00 -7.86 8.47
N GLU A 28 -12.06 -6.94 9.43
CA GLU A 28 -12.99 -5.81 9.38
C GLU A 28 -12.28 -4.50 9.02
N HIS A 29 -10.97 -4.44 9.26
CA HIS A 29 -10.18 -3.23 9.04
C HIS A 29 -8.88 -3.56 8.29
N VAL A 30 -8.61 -2.84 7.22
CA VAL A 30 -7.36 -2.91 6.45
C VAL A 30 -6.70 -1.54 6.41
N PHE A 31 -5.47 -1.47 6.89
CA PHE A 31 -4.64 -0.27 6.85
C PHE A 31 -3.50 -0.49 5.86
N ILE A 32 -3.42 0.32 4.82
CA ILE A 32 -2.32 0.32 3.86
C ILE A 32 -1.44 1.51 4.17
N ILE A 33 -0.18 1.28 4.52
CA ILE A 33 0.79 2.31 4.87
C ILE A 33 1.90 2.31 3.84
N SER A 34 2.13 3.44 3.18
CA SER A 34 3.17 3.61 2.17
C SER A 34 4.30 4.48 2.69
N LEU A 35 5.53 3.96 2.59
CA LEU A 35 6.79 4.68 2.82
C LEU A 35 7.31 5.14 1.45
N ASP A 36 7.04 6.39 1.08
CA ASP A 36 7.44 6.94 -0.22
C ASP A 36 8.97 6.88 -0.41
N GLY A 37 9.42 6.27 -1.51
CA GLY A 37 10.85 6.07 -1.79
C GLY A 37 11.50 4.97 -0.91
N GLY A 38 10.72 4.00 -0.46
CA GLY A 38 11.08 2.97 0.50
C GLY A 38 12.01 1.89 -0.04
N LYS A 39 13.26 2.24 -0.40
CA LYS A 39 14.27 1.29 -0.83
C LYS A 39 14.64 0.31 0.29
N PRO A 40 14.50 -1.04 0.08
CA PRO A 40 14.78 -2.04 1.11
C PRO A 40 16.18 -1.92 1.75
N ALA A 41 17.23 -1.68 0.94
CA ALA A 41 18.59 -1.53 1.41
C ALA A 41 18.80 -0.29 2.31
N ALA A 42 18.04 0.80 2.12
CA ALA A 42 18.07 1.97 2.98
C ALA A 42 17.28 1.73 4.27
N ILE A 43 16.12 1.07 4.17
CA ILE A 43 15.34 0.65 5.34
C ILE A 43 16.18 -0.24 6.27
N ALA A 44 16.90 -1.21 5.72
CA ALA A 44 17.75 -2.13 6.50
C ALA A 44 18.89 -1.41 7.26
N GLN A 45 19.31 -0.23 6.82
CA GLN A 45 20.32 0.59 7.48
C GLN A 45 19.72 1.60 8.47
N SER A 46 18.39 1.74 8.47
CA SER A 46 17.68 2.74 9.28
C SER A 46 17.26 2.18 10.64
N GLN A 47 17.03 3.08 11.60
CA GLN A 47 16.47 2.72 12.91
C GLN A 47 14.94 2.63 12.80
N MET A 48 14.44 1.44 12.46
CA MET A 48 12.99 1.18 12.29
C MET A 48 12.53 0.01 13.18
N PRO A 49 12.57 0.14 14.51
CA PRO A 49 12.21 -0.95 15.42
C PRO A 49 10.73 -1.37 15.33
N VAL A 50 9.83 -0.43 15.00
CA VAL A 50 8.39 -0.74 14.86
C VAL A 50 8.17 -1.59 13.62
N LEU A 51 8.71 -1.22 12.47
CA LEU A 51 8.66 -2.03 11.26
C LEU A 51 9.36 -3.39 11.48
N GLY A 52 10.51 -3.39 12.17
CA GLY A 52 11.22 -4.63 12.53
C GLY A 52 10.36 -5.59 13.34
N ARG A 53 9.53 -5.08 14.26
CA ARG A 53 8.54 -5.88 14.99
C ARG A 53 7.46 -6.44 14.06
N LEU A 54 6.91 -5.61 13.15
CA LEU A 54 5.91 -6.09 12.19
C LEU A 54 6.46 -7.20 11.29
N VAL A 55 7.73 -7.10 10.87
CA VAL A 55 8.44 -8.14 10.10
C VAL A 55 8.59 -9.43 10.92
N ALA A 56 8.99 -9.33 12.19
CA ALA A 56 9.20 -10.49 13.06
C ALA A 56 7.88 -11.19 13.44
N GLU A 57 6.80 -10.44 13.56
CA GLU A 57 5.47 -10.94 13.97
C GLU A 57 4.51 -11.17 12.80
N GLY A 58 4.89 -10.83 11.58
CA GLY A 58 4.06 -10.89 10.38
C GLY A 58 4.69 -11.68 9.25
N ALA A 59 4.18 -11.44 8.05
CA ALA A 59 4.69 -11.99 6.80
C ALA A 59 5.30 -10.88 5.95
N HIS A 60 6.44 -11.14 5.29
CA HIS A 60 7.14 -10.09 4.56
C HIS A 60 7.92 -10.60 3.35
N THR A 61 8.18 -9.68 2.42
CA THR A 61 9.24 -9.78 1.42
C THR A 61 9.95 -8.43 1.27
N TRP A 62 11.25 -8.47 0.99
CA TRP A 62 12.06 -7.28 0.68
C TRP A 62 12.28 -7.09 -0.81
N THR A 63 11.75 -8.00 -1.63
CA THR A 63 11.95 -8.06 -3.08
C THR A 63 10.63 -7.99 -3.86
N ALA A 64 9.62 -7.33 -3.30
CA ALA A 64 8.44 -6.96 -4.06
C ALA A 64 8.84 -5.95 -5.15
N ASN A 65 8.07 -5.90 -6.23
CA ASN A 65 8.37 -5.03 -7.36
C ASN A 65 7.27 -3.99 -7.57
N THR A 66 7.70 -2.75 -7.79
CA THR A 66 6.80 -1.71 -8.27
C THR A 66 6.64 -1.77 -9.79
N ILE A 67 5.79 -0.89 -10.32
CA ILE A 67 5.55 -0.74 -11.76
C ILE A 67 6.59 0.21 -12.40
N PHE A 68 6.67 0.20 -13.73
CA PHE A 68 7.40 1.20 -14.50
C PHE A 68 6.41 2.17 -15.19
N PRO A 69 6.64 3.50 -15.15
CA PRO A 69 7.74 4.19 -14.47
C PRO A 69 7.60 4.15 -12.93
N SER A 70 8.72 3.89 -12.24
CA SER A 70 8.81 3.78 -10.78
C SER A 70 8.79 5.16 -10.12
N ILE A 71 7.66 5.87 -10.25
CA ILE A 71 7.43 7.22 -9.73
C ILE A 71 6.12 7.28 -8.94
N THR A 72 6.04 8.23 -8.01
CA THR A 72 5.05 8.26 -6.92
C THR A 72 3.61 8.07 -7.37
N LEU A 73 3.07 8.93 -8.24
CA LEU A 73 1.64 8.89 -8.56
C LEU A 73 1.25 7.64 -9.39
N PRO A 74 1.96 7.26 -10.46
CA PRO A 74 1.70 6.01 -11.17
C PRO A 74 1.76 4.77 -10.28
N SER A 75 2.80 4.65 -9.44
CA SER A 75 2.98 3.49 -8.56
C SER A 75 1.87 3.39 -7.51
N HIS A 76 1.52 4.50 -6.86
CA HIS A 76 0.39 4.51 -5.92
C HIS A 76 -0.95 4.31 -6.61
N THR A 77 -1.10 4.76 -7.86
CA THR A 77 -2.30 4.43 -8.64
C THR A 77 -2.40 2.93 -8.84
N SER A 78 -1.32 2.26 -9.25
CA SER A 78 -1.31 0.80 -9.34
C SER A 78 -1.55 0.11 -7.99
N MET A 79 -0.94 0.61 -6.91
CA MET A 79 -1.13 0.10 -5.54
C MET A 79 -2.60 0.15 -5.10
N LEU A 80 -3.34 1.19 -5.48
CA LEU A 80 -4.70 1.47 -5.00
C LEU A 80 -5.80 1.13 -6.01
N THR A 81 -5.43 0.72 -7.23
CA THR A 81 -6.38 0.23 -8.24
C THR A 81 -6.22 -1.24 -8.55
N GLY A 82 -5.03 -1.81 -8.28
CA GLY A 82 -4.69 -3.19 -8.61
C GLY A 82 -4.43 -3.43 -10.10
N VAL A 83 -4.30 -2.36 -10.91
CA VAL A 83 -4.00 -2.45 -12.34
C VAL A 83 -2.75 -1.64 -12.70
N GLY A 84 -2.09 -2.02 -13.78
CA GLY A 84 -0.88 -1.37 -14.25
C GLY A 84 -1.13 -0.08 -15.04
N PRO A 85 -0.04 0.63 -15.40
CA PRO A 85 -0.08 1.90 -16.12
C PRO A 85 -0.78 1.82 -17.49
N ASP A 86 -0.72 0.70 -18.17
CA ASP A 86 -1.39 0.48 -19.47
C ASP A 86 -2.93 0.48 -19.33
N THR A 87 -3.44 0.26 -18.12
CA THR A 87 -4.88 0.23 -17.82
C THR A 87 -5.34 1.54 -17.16
N HIS A 88 -4.62 2.05 -16.16
CA HIS A 88 -5.05 3.27 -15.47
C HIS A 88 -4.58 4.57 -16.15
N HIS A 89 -3.61 4.52 -17.04
CA HIS A 89 -3.07 5.64 -17.85
C HIS A 89 -2.55 6.86 -17.06
N ILE A 90 -2.32 6.74 -15.77
CA ILE A 90 -1.70 7.78 -14.94
C ILE A 90 -0.17 7.65 -15.09
N LEU A 91 0.45 8.54 -15.90
CA LEU A 91 1.89 8.51 -16.20
C LEU A 91 2.61 9.79 -15.77
N TRP A 92 1.91 10.74 -15.14
CA TRP A 92 2.47 11.99 -14.62
C TRP A 92 2.62 11.93 -13.09
N ASN A 93 3.38 12.86 -12.52
CA ASN A 93 3.77 12.79 -11.10
C ASN A 93 3.45 14.06 -10.29
N GLY A 94 2.45 14.83 -10.66
CA GLY A 94 2.02 16.03 -9.93
C GLY A 94 0.50 16.14 -9.86
N TRP A 95 -0.02 17.02 -9.00
CA TRP A 95 -1.41 17.40 -9.05
C TRP A 95 -1.67 18.32 -10.25
N VAL A 96 -2.40 17.84 -11.24
CA VAL A 96 -2.75 18.55 -12.48
C VAL A 96 -4.27 18.47 -12.65
N PRO A 97 -5.04 19.43 -12.10
CA PRO A 97 -6.51 19.37 -12.07
C PRO A 97 -7.15 19.14 -13.43
N SER A 98 -6.58 19.69 -14.51
CA SER A 98 -7.08 19.53 -15.88
C SER A 98 -6.98 18.10 -16.43
N ARG A 99 -6.20 17.22 -15.80
CA ARG A 99 -6.12 15.81 -16.17
C ARG A 99 -7.21 14.95 -15.52
N GLY A 100 -8.01 15.53 -14.62
CA GLY A 100 -9.12 14.84 -13.97
C GLY A 100 -8.70 13.75 -12.99
N LEU A 101 -9.61 12.85 -12.71
CA LEU A 101 -9.43 11.72 -11.80
C LEU A 101 -9.04 10.46 -12.58
N VAL A 102 -8.55 9.45 -11.86
CA VAL A 102 -8.28 8.12 -12.43
C VAL A 102 -9.54 7.54 -13.09
N GLY A 103 -9.38 6.94 -14.27
CA GLY A 103 -10.50 6.42 -15.07
C GLY A 103 -10.91 4.99 -14.74
N VAL A 104 -10.31 4.38 -13.72
CA VAL A 104 -10.60 2.99 -13.30
C VAL A 104 -11.02 2.95 -11.83
N PRO A 105 -11.74 1.91 -11.39
CA PRO A 105 -12.10 1.75 -9.99
C PRO A 105 -10.86 1.72 -9.07
N THR A 106 -10.99 2.32 -7.88
CA THR A 106 -9.98 2.22 -6.82
C THR A 106 -10.45 1.24 -5.74
N VAL A 107 -9.53 0.75 -4.92
CA VAL A 107 -9.85 -0.06 -3.74
C VAL A 107 -10.90 0.62 -2.85
N PHE A 108 -10.86 1.96 -2.78
CA PHE A 108 -11.87 2.75 -2.04
C PHE A 108 -13.25 2.72 -2.69
N SER A 109 -13.32 2.91 -4.02
CA SER A 109 -14.61 2.88 -4.71
C SER A 109 -15.27 1.51 -4.62
N GLU A 110 -14.49 0.43 -4.66
CA GLU A 110 -15.03 -0.93 -4.50
C GLU A 110 -15.45 -1.19 -3.05
N ALA A 111 -14.65 -0.78 -2.06
CA ALA A 111 -15.01 -0.87 -0.65
C ALA A 111 -16.29 -0.08 -0.33
N LYS A 112 -16.44 1.14 -0.86
CA LYS A 112 -17.67 1.95 -0.70
C LYS A 112 -18.90 1.29 -1.29
N LYS A 113 -18.80 0.69 -2.48
CA LYS A 113 -19.92 -0.06 -3.10
C LYS A 113 -20.35 -1.24 -2.22
N ALA A 114 -19.42 -1.83 -1.48
CA ALA A 114 -19.69 -2.92 -0.53
C ALA A 114 -20.18 -2.41 0.85
N GLY A 115 -20.33 -1.11 1.04
CA GLY A 115 -20.84 -0.51 2.29
C GLY A 115 -19.78 -0.20 3.35
N PHE A 116 -18.49 -0.33 3.03
CA PHE A 116 -17.39 -0.06 3.96
C PHE A 116 -17.06 1.44 4.07
N SER A 117 -16.60 1.85 5.23
CA SER A 117 -16.04 3.19 5.46
C SER A 117 -14.59 3.27 5.01
N THR A 118 -14.20 4.43 4.48
CA THR A 118 -12.91 4.61 3.79
C THR A 118 -12.24 5.92 4.21
N ALA A 119 -10.90 5.91 4.34
CA ALA A 119 -10.15 7.11 4.67
C ALA A 119 -8.79 7.14 3.95
N MET A 120 -8.27 8.34 3.69
CA MET A 120 -6.98 8.55 3.04
C MET A 120 -6.26 9.74 3.68
N PHE A 121 -5.07 9.50 4.25
CA PHE A 121 -4.21 10.52 4.87
C PHE A 121 -2.86 10.54 4.14
N VAL A 122 -2.53 11.64 3.49
CA VAL A 122 -1.39 11.67 2.56
C VAL A 122 -0.47 12.86 2.75
N GLY A 123 0.81 12.65 2.51
CA GLY A 123 1.84 13.66 2.55
C GLY A 123 2.02 14.46 1.26
N LYS A 124 1.34 14.09 0.16
CA LYS A 124 1.46 14.76 -1.16
C LYS A 124 0.09 15.01 -1.78
N GLU A 125 -0.09 16.19 -2.42
CA GLU A 125 -1.39 16.62 -2.97
C GLU A 125 -1.85 15.79 -4.18
N LYS A 126 -0.93 15.23 -4.93
CA LYS A 126 -1.20 14.47 -6.16
C LYS A 126 -2.18 13.31 -6.00
N PHE A 127 -2.37 12.80 -4.80
CA PHE A 127 -3.35 11.76 -4.48
C PHE A 127 -4.81 12.17 -4.74
N ARG A 128 -5.09 13.48 -4.89
CA ARG A 128 -6.41 13.97 -5.33
C ARG A 128 -6.88 13.35 -6.64
N HIS A 129 -5.96 12.92 -7.51
CA HIS A 129 -6.30 12.19 -8.74
C HIS A 129 -6.99 10.84 -8.49
N LEU A 130 -6.90 10.28 -7.27
CA LEU A 130 -7.49 8.99 -6.90
C LEU A 130 -8.82 9.11 -6.14
N LEU A 131 -9.31 10.34 -5.92
CA LEU A 131 -10.55 10.61 -5.20
C LEU A 131 -11.76 10.55 -6.13
N LEU A 132 -12.17 9.34 -6.52
CA LEU A 132 -13.42 9.17 -7.26
C LEU A 132 -14.60 9.67 -6.41
N THR A 133 -15.66 10.15 -7.09
CA THR A 133 -16.83 10.70 -6.41
C THR A 133 -17.38 9.71 -5.38
N ASN A 134 -17.53 10.17 -4.14
CA ASN A 134 -18.05 9.39 -3.00
C ASN A 134 -17.26 8.10 -2.68
N SER A 135 -15.99 8.01 -3.08
CA SER A 135 -15.16 6.81 -2.80
C SER A 135 -14.39 6.87 -1.49
N VAL A 136 -14.17 8.07 -0.95
CA VAL A 136 -13.40 8.29 0.29
C VAL A 136 -14.22 9.17 1.22
N ASP A 137 -14.51 8.69 2.45
CA ASP A 137 -15.28 9.43 3.45
C ASP A 137 -14.45 10.56 4.07
N GLU A 138 -13.16 10.31 4.34
CA GLU A 138 -12.22 11.31 4.84
C GLU A 138 -10.96 11.33 3.97
N PHE A 139 -10.68 12.48 3.36
CA PHE A 139 -9.43 12.75 2.68
C PHE A 139 -8.69 13.88 3.37
N ASN A 140 -7.50 13.59 3.88
CA ASN A 140 -6.67 14.58 4.51
C ASN A 140 -5.29 14.65 3.83
N TYR A 141 -5.09 15.70 3.06
CA TYR A 141 -3.81 16.26 2.72
C TYR A 141 -3.66 17.49 3.60
N GLY A 142 -2.93 17.37 4.69
CA GLY A 142 -2.84 18.40 5.72
C GLY A 142 -2.63 19.77 5.08
N ARG A 143 -3.47 20.77 5.40
CA ARG A 143 -3.27 22.14 4.94
C ARG A 143 -1.82 22.49 5.23
N SER A 144 -1.05 22.57 4.17
CA SER A 144 0.38 22.78 4.28
C SER A 144 0.61 24.21 4.71
N ASP A 145 1.09 24.40 5.93
CA ASP A 145 1.94 25.55 6.22
C ASP A 145 3.27 25.45 5.43
N ALA A 146 3.39 24.44 4.60
CA ALA A 146 4.54 24.05 3.78
C ALA A 146 4.48 24.57 2.34
N PHE A 147 3.61 25.52 1.99
CA PHE A 147 3.81 26.30 0.78
C PHE A 147 5.01 27.23 0.99
N GLN A 148 6.21 26.72 0.80
CA GLN A 148 7.35 27.59 0.60
C GLN A 148 7.21 28.23 -0.78
N VAL A 149 6.81 29.50 -0.78
CA VAL A 149 6.98 30.37 -1.93
C VAL A 149 8.47 30.61 -2.10
N VAL A 150 9.10 29.84 -2.98
CA VAL A 150 10.47 30.14 -3.40
C VAL A 150 10.36 31.28 -4.41
N LYS A 151 10.63 32.52 -3.96
CA LYS A 151 10.82 33.63 -4.87
C LYS A 151 12.03 33.34 -5.75
N SER A 152 11.83 33.32 -7.05
CA SER A 152 12.90 33.28 -8.03
C SER A 152 13.50 34.70 -8.10
N ASP A 153 14.80 34.83 -7.90
CA ASP A 153 15.54 36.10 -8.04
C ASP A 153 15.61 36.61 -9.49
N SER A 154 14.97 35.94 -10.43
CA SER A 154 14.99 36.25 -11.87
C SER A 154 13.60 36.49 -12.46
N GLY A 155 12.73 37.25 -11.82
CA GLY A 155 11.53 37.84 -12.45
C GLY A 155 10.58 36.89 -13.23
N GLY A 156 10.70 35.60 -13.06
CA GLY A 156 9.88 34.55 -13.68
C GLY A 156 8.73 34.10 -12.78
N ALA A 157 7.65 33.58 -13.37
CA ALA A 157 6.43 33.16 -12.72
C ALA A 157 6.69 32.29 -11.49
N GLU A 158 5.97 32.55 -10.38
CA GLU A 158 5.99 31.72 -9.16
C GLU A 158 5.73 30.24 -9.49
N VAL A 159 6.73 29.41 -9.39
CA VAL A 159 6.57 27.94 -9.41
C VAL A 159 6.15 27.54 -8.01
N LYS A 160 4.85 27.34 -7.78
CA LYS A 160 4.34 26.68 -6.58
C LYS A 160 4.89 25.27 -6.56
N ARG A 161 5.90 25.00 -5.72
CA ARG A 161 6.33 23.64 -5.43
C ARG A 161 5.28 22.99 -4.54
N GLU A 162 4.81 21.79 -4.91
CA GLU A 162 3.95 20.98 -4.09
C GLU A 162 4.63 20.74 -2.72
N GLY A 163 4.01 21.24 -1.65
CA GLY A 163 4.53 21.07 -0.30
C GLY A 163 4.34 19.60 0.15
N THR A 164 5.27 19.12 0.97
CA THR A 164 5.18 17.78 1.59
C THR A 164 4.71 17.94 3.03
N VAL A 165 3.67 17.19 3.43
CA VAL A 165 3.25 17.09 4.83
C VAL A 165 4.07 16.00 5.52
N LEU A 166 4.66 16.33 6.67
CA LEU A 166 5.52 15.43 7.42
C LEU A 166 4.76 14.21 7.98
N ALA A 167 5.44 13.07 8.06
CA ALA A 167 4.88 11.80 8.49
C ALA A 167 4.23 11.86 9.88
N ASP A 168 4.83 12.59 10.83
CA ASP A 168 4.30 12.77 12.17
C ASP A 168 2.93 13.49 12.18
N ARG A 169 2.74 14.46 11.31
CA ARG A 169 1.46 15.17 11.15
C ARG A 169 0.42 14.29 10.48
N VAL A 170 0.77 13.61 9.40
CA VAL A 170 -0.11 12.65 8.72
C VAL A 170 -0.56 11.57 9.70
N ALA A 171 0.37 11.00 10.48
CA ALA A 171 0.07 9.96 11.46
C ALA A 171 -0.87 10.46 12.58
N ARG A 172 -0.66 11.66 13.13
CA ARG A 172 -1.57 12.23 14.15
C ARG A 172 -2.97 12.47 13.61
N GLN A 173 -3.11 12.97 12.39
CA GLN A 173 -4.42 13.17 11.76
C GLN A 173 -5.13 11.83 11.52
N ALA A 174 -4.41 10.84 10.99
CA ALA A 174 -4.93 9.48 10.83
C ALA A 174 -5.32 8.87 12.18
N ALA A 175 -4.48 9.01 13.21
CA ALA A 175 -4.72 8.47 14.55
C ALA A 175 -6.01 9.01 15.17
N THR A 176 -6.25 10.32 15.12
CA THR A 176 -7.49 10.93 15.60
C THR A 176 -8.70 10.31 14.90
N TYR A 177 -8.68 10.25 13.58
CA TYR A 177 -9.78 9.69 12.80
C TYR A 177 -10.00 8.19 13.06
N ILE A 178 -8.92 7.41 13.18
CA ILE A 178 -8.99 5.97 13.47
C ILE A 178 -9.70 5.72 14.79
N VAL A 179 -9.34 6.46 15.85
CA VAL A 179 -9.95 6.31 17.17
C VAL A 179 -11.44 6.68 17.17
N GLU A 180 -11.81 7.74 16.45
CA GLU A 180 -13.18 8.27 16.43
C GLU A 180 -14.10 7.49 15.48
N HIS A 181 -13.58 7.05 14.30
CA HIS A 181 -14.41 6.56 13.20
C HIS A 181 -14.16 5.10 12.81
N LYS A 182 -13.04 4.48 13.23
CA LYS A 182 -12.72 3.07 12.98
C LYS A 182 -12.91 2.67 11.49
N PRO A 183 -12.20 3.30 10.54
CA PRO A 183 -12.42 3.05 9.12
C PRO A 183 -12.12 1.60 8.75
N ASN A 184 -12.94 1.01 7.86
CA ASN A 184 -12.71 -0.35 7.37
C ASN A 184 -11.54 -0.41 6.40
N LEU A 185 -11.33 0.65 5.59
CA LEU A 185 -10.18 0.76 4.70
C LEU A 185 -9.52 2.13 4.89
N CYS A 186 -8.26 2.14 5.26
CA CYS A 186 -7.49 3.36 5.46
C CYS A 186 -6.15 3.30 4.73
N PHE A 187 -5.83 4.31 3.92
CA PHE A 187 -4.53 4.50 3.32
C PHE A 187 -3.79 5.65 3.98
N ILE A 188 -2.53 5.43 4.34
CA ILE A 188 -1.67 6.39 5.02
C ILE A 188 -0.34 6.47 4.27
N HIS A 189 0.07 7.68 3.89
CA HIS A 189 1.26 7.89 3.07
C HIS A 189 2.25 8.82 3.76
N PHE A 190 3.46 8.30 4.01
CA PHE A 190 4.58 9.05 4.58
C PHE A 190 5.57 9.45 3.48
N ALA A 191 5.67 10.75 3.22
CA ALA A 191 6.44 11.32 2.11
C ALA A 191 7.90 11.65 2.45
N ASP A 192 8.28 11.57 3.70
CA ASP A 192 9.57 12.09 4.22
C ASP A 192 10.79 11.40 3.61
N PRO A 193 10.81 10.03 3.46
CA PRO A 193 11.99 9.35 2.94
C PRO A 193 12.31 9.74 1.49
N ASP A 194 11.30 9.84 0.62
CA ASP A 194 11.47 10.31 -0.75
C ASP A 194 11.99 11.74 -0.80
N SER A 195 11.38 12.63 -0.02
CA SER A 195 11.79 14.03 0.06
C SER A 195 13.25 14.19 0.54
N ALA A 196 13.69 13.35 1.48
CA ALA A 196 15.07 13.33 1.95
C ALA A 196 16.02 12.72 0.90
N GLY A 197 15.60 11.64 0.23
CA GLY A 197 16.32 11.02 -0.87
C GLY A 197 16.63 11.99 -2.00
N HIS A 198 15.65 12.75 -2.45
CA HIS A 198 15.84 13.78 -3.47
C HIS A 198 16.79 14.91 -3.03
N ARG A 199 16.73 15.32 -1.76
CA ARG A 199 17.62 16.39 -1.25
C ARG A 199 19.05 15.92 -1.03
N SER A 200 19.22 14.75 -0.43
CA SER A 200 20.52 14.31 0.15
C SER A 200 21.07 13.02 -0.50
N GLY A 201 20.27 12.32 -1.24
CA GLY A 201 20.59 11.01 -1.85
C GLY A 201 19.97 9.83 -1.10
N TRP A 202 19.67 8.77 -1.85
CA TRP A 202 19.19 7.51 -1.28
C TRP A 202 20.30 6.84 -0.49
N GLY A 203 19.98 6.42 0.75
CA GLY A 203 20.93 5.86 1.71
C GLY A 203 21.75 6.91 2.46
N SER A 204 21.52 8.22 2.25
CA SER A 204 22.17 9.27 3.03
C SER A 204 21.72 9.26 4.49
N PRO A 205 22.55 9.77 5.44
CA PRO A 205 22.13 9.90 6.84
C PRO A 205 20.80 10.61 7.03
N GLN A 206 20.50 11.62 6.21
CA GLN A 206 19.24 12.38 6.25
C GLN A 206 18.05 11.53 5.81
N GLN A 207 18.22 10.63 4.84
CA GLN A 207 17.16 9.71 4.44
C GLN A 207 16.95 8.62 5.50
N LEU A 208 18.04 8.07 6.07
CA LEU A 208 17.95 7.10 7.16
C LEU A 208 17.21 7.70 8.38
N GLU A 209 17.47 8.97 8.71
CA GLU A 209 16.71 9.69 9.75
C GLU A 209 15.23 9.88 9.37
N ALA A 210 14.93 10.16 8.10
CA ALA A 210 13.54 10.28 7.63
C ALA A 210 12.77 8.95 7.76
N PHE A 211 13.43 7.81 7.51
CA PHE A 211 12.84 6.48 7.78
C PHE A 211 12.60 6.27 9.28
N ALA A 212 13.54 6.64 10.16
CA ALA A 212 13.33 6.55 11.61
C ALA A 212 12.14 7.40 12.08
N LYS A 213 11.95 8.59 11.52
CA LYS A 213 10.78 9.44 11.79
C LYS A 213 9.49 8.82 11.27
N SER A 214 9.51 8.19 10.10
CA SER A 214 8.38 7.46 9.55
C SER A 214 8.04 6.21 10.39
N ASP A 215 9.02 5.55 10.99
CA ASP A 215 8.81 4.45 11.92
C ASP A 215 8.12 4.90 13.22
N ALA A 216 8.53 6.05 13.76
CA ALA A 216 7.84 6.67 14.90
C ALA A 216 6.40 7.07 14.55
N ALA A 217 6.16 7.54 13.33
CA ALA A 217 4.82 7.85 12.82
C ALA A 217 3.97 6.58 12.65
N LEU A 218 4.56 5.48 12.20
CA LEU A 218 3.93 4.16 12.15
C LEU A 218 3.47 3.70 13.54
N ASP A 219 4.29 3.89 14.57
CA ASP A 219 3.93 3.56 15.96
C ASP A 219 2.69 4.33 16.44
N VAL A 220 2.58 5.62 16.07
CA VAL A 220 1.39 6.43 16.38
C VAL A 220 0.12 5.83 15.76
N VAL A 221 0.19 5.37 14.52
CA VAL A 221 -0.94 4.72 13.83
C VAL A 221 -1.31 3.39 14.50
N LEU A 222 -0.32 2.53 14.81
CA LEU A 222 -0.56 1.24 15.46
C LEU A 222 -1.17 1.41 16.86
N LYS A 223 -0.71 2.40 17.62
CA LYS A 223 -1.30 2.76 18.93
C LYS A 223 -2.75 3.21 18.79
N ALA A 224 -3.08 3.99 17.76
CA ALA A 224 -4.46 4.40 17.50
C ALA A 224 -5.37 3.23 17.15
N ILE A 225 -4.91 2.27 16.34
CA ILE A 225 -5.63 1.03 16.01
C ILE A 225 -5.93 0.23 17.31
N SER A 226 -4.92 0.11 18.18
CA SER A 226 -5.09 -0.55 19.49
C SER A 226 -6.04 0.23 20.41
N GLN A 227 -5.90 1.56 20.50
CA GLN A 227 -6.76 2.42 21.30
C GLN A 227 -8.21 2.40 20.83
N ALA A 228 -8.44 2.28 19.52
CA ALA A 228 -9.76 2.12 18.93
C ALA A 228 -10.42 0.76 19.28
N GLY A 229 -9.64 -0.19 19.81
CA GLY A 229 -10.10 -1.54 20.15
C GLY A 229 -10.38 -2.42 18.94
N ILE A 230 -9.73 -2.15 17.80
CA ILE A 230 -9.93 -2.87 16.53
C ILE A 230 -8.71 -3.69 16.07
N ALA A 231 -7.66 -3.77 16.90
CA ALA A 231 -6.40 -4.42 16.52
C ALA A 231 -6.58 -5.90 16.14
N ASP A 232 -7.41 -6.64 16.89
CA ASP A 232 -7.65 -8.08 16.69
C ASP A 232 -8.49 -8.37 15.43
N GLU A 233 -9.03 -7.34 14.79
CA GLU A 233 -9.84 -7.44 13.58
C GLU A 233 -9.20 -6.71 12.40
N SER A 234 -7.95 -6.26 12.59
CA SER A 234 -7.21 -5.46 11.63
C SER A 234 -6.09 -6.24 10.96
N VAL A 235 -5.81 -5.85 9.71
CA VAL A 235 -4.56 -6.15 9.01
C VAL A 235 -3.91 -4.84 8.61
N VAL A 236 -2.61 -4.73 8.88
CA VAL A 236 -1.76 -3.62 8.45
C VAL A 236 -0.83 -4.12 7.35
N ILE A 237 -0.84 -3.46 6.19
CA ILE A 237 0.09 -3.70 5.09
C ILE A 237 1.02 -2.49 5.01
N VAL A 238 2.33 -2.70 5.16
CA VAL A 238 3.34 -1.66 4.95
C VAL A 238 4.09 -1.97 3.67
N SER A 239 4.14 -1.00 2.75
CA SER A 239 4.85 -1.13 1.49
C SER A 239 5.47 0.20 1.09
N ALA A 240 6.02 0.27 -0.12
CA ALA A 240 6.50 1.49 -0.75
C ALA A 240 6.02 1.54 -2.20
N ASP A 241 6.14 2.70 -2.79
CA ASP A 241 5.79 2.93 -4.20
C ASP A 241 6.98 2.73 -5.14
N HIS A 242 8.19 3.04 -4.69
CA HIS A 242 9.45 2.85 -5.41
C HIS A 242 10.64 2.88 -4.44
N GLY A 243 11.79 2.49 -4.91
CA GLY A 243 13.06 2.73 -4.25
C GLY A 243 13.73 4.02 -4.75
N GLY A 244 15.02 3.94 -5.10
CA GLY A 244 15.76 5.06 -5.67
C GLY A 244 17.26 4.88 -5.60
N HIS A 245 17.98 5.64 -6.42
CA HIS A 245 19.44 5.67 -6.44
C HIS A 245 19.96 7.09 -6.68
N GLY A 246 21.17 7.37 -6.21
CA GLY A 246 21.69 8.74 -6.27
C GLY A 246 20.72 9.73 -5.60
N ARG A 247 20.15 10.66 -6.35
CA ARG A 247 19.11 11.61 -5.89
C ARG A 247 17.81 11.51 -6.70
N GLY A 248 17.58 10.39 -7.38
CA GLY A 248 16.44 10.18 -8.26
C GLY A 248 15.89 8.77 -8.22
N HIS A 249 14.83 8.57 -8.97
CA HIS A 249 14.15 7.30 -9.20
C HIS A 249 13.36 7.41 -10.51
N GLY A 250 12.59 6.39 -10.87
CA GLY A 250 11.72 6.42 -12.06
C GLY A 250 12.27 5.60 -13.23
N THR A 251 13.34 4.84 -13.01
CA THR A 251 13.97 4.00 -14.01
C THR A 251 13.64 2.51 -13.80
N LYS A 252 14.18 1.64 -14.67
CA LYS A 252 14.13 0.18 -14.49
C LYS A 252 15.29 -0.36 -13.66
N ASN A 253 16.08 0.52 -13.02
CA ASN A 253 17.13 0.09 -12.12
C ASN A 253 16.48 -0.73 -10.97
N PRO A 254 17.02 -1.91 -10.61
CA PRO A 254 16.52 -2.68 -9.47
C PRO A 254 16.38 -1.86 -8.19
N GLU A 255 17.28 -0.90 -7.94
CA GLU A 255 17.21 0.00 -6.79
C GLU A 255 16.00 0.94 -6.79
N ASP A 256 15.40 1.22 -7.95
CA ASP A 256 14.15 1.98 -8.10
C ASP A 256 12.93 1.06 -8.05
N MET A 257 13.08 -0.19 -8.53
CA MET A 257 11.98 -1.12 -8.74
C MET A 257 11.67 -1.97 -7.52
N GLU A 258 12.68 -2.33 -6.72
CA GLU A 258 12.48 -3.17 -5.52
C GLU A 258 11.91 -2.37 -4.37
N ILE A 259 10.85 -2.93 -3.75
CA ILE A 259 10.13 -2.35 -2.62
C ILE A 259 9.90 -3.40 -1.52
N PRO A 260 9.71 -2.99 -0.25
CA PRO A 260 9.24 -3.89 0.80
C PRO A 260 7.75 -4.17 0.63
N TRP A 261 7.31 -5.33 1.11
CA TRP A 261 5.91 -5.62 1.36
C TRP A 261 5.78 -6.43 2.64
N VAL A 262 5.08 -5.89 3.63
CA VAL A 262 4.94 -6.46 4.97
C VAL A 262 3.46 -6.49 5.32
N ALA A 263 2.94 -7.63 5.76
CA ALA A 263 1.62 -7.77 6.34
C ALA A 263 1.73 -8.16 7.81
N TRP A 264 0.88 -7.58 8.66
CA TRP A 264 0.82 -7.85 10.09
C TRP A 264 -0.63 -7.77 10.58
N GLY A 265 -1.01 -8.61 11.55
CA GLY A 265 -2.33 -8.59 12.19
C GLY A 265 -3.11 -9.88 12.02
N LYS A 266 -4.43 -9.77 11.95
CA LYS A 266 -5.35 -10.91 11.96
C LYS A 266 -5.11 -11.89 10.83
N GLY A 267 -4.90 -13.16 11.16
CA GLY A 267 -4.72 -14.25 10.19
C GLY A 267 -3.39 -14.22 9.43
N VAL A 268 -2.49 -13.27 9.71
CA VAL A 268 -1.17 -13.22 9.08
C VAL A 268 -0.24 -14.26 9.70
N LYS A 269 0.54 -14.97 8.87
CA LYS A 269 1.58 -15.91 9.33
C LYS A 269 2.70 -15.16 10.02
N ARG A 270 3.07 -15.58 11.21
CA ARG A 270 4.15 -14.94 12.00
C ARG A 270 5.53 -15.36 11.51
N GLY A 271 6.44 -14.39 11.41
CA GLY A 271 7.84 -14.62 11.01
C GLY A 271 7.98 -15.27 9.63
N PHE A 272 7.01 -15.05 8.73
CA PHE A 272 6.96 -15.73 7.44
C PHE A 272 7.61 -14.89 6.33
N THR A 273 8.59 -15.45 5.66
CA THR A 273 9.17 -14.85 4.45
C THR A 273 8.37 -15.29 3.23
N ILE A 274 7.77 -14.32 2.53
CA ILE A 274 7.05 -14.56 1.29
C ILE A 274 8.06 -14.77 0.18
N THR A 275 8.05 -15.95 -0.44
CA THR A 275 8.97 -16.33 -1.52
C THR A 275 8.36 -16.19 -2.92
N ALA A 276 7.03 -16.15 -3.01
CA ALA A 276 6.35 -15.86 -4.26
C ALA A 276 6.59 -14.40 -4.67
N PRO A 277 6.69 -14.11 -5.97
CA PRO A 277 6.75 -12.73 -6.44
C PRO A 277 5.56 -11.91 -5.95
N VAL A 278 5.83 -10.68 -5.51
CA VAL A 278 4.80 -9.71 -5.10
C VAL A 278 4.97 -8.45 -5.94
N SER A 279 3.87 -7.96 -6.47
CA SER A 279 3.78 -6.71 -7.23
C SER A 279 3.06 -5.64 -6.40
N THR A 280 3.33 -4.38 -6.70
CA THR A 280 2.58 -3.26 -6.08
C THR A 280 1.07 -3.37 -6.33
N CYS A 281 0.64 -3.91 -7.49
CA CYS A 281 -0.78 -4.16 -7.82
C CYS A 281 -1.45 -5.15 -6.87
N ASP A 282 -0.68 -6.08 -6.27
CA ASP A 282 -1.20 -7.09 -5.37
C ASP A 282 -1.74 -6.51 -4.05
N THR A 283 -1.33 -5.29 -3.72
CA THR A 283 -1.79 -4.60 -2.50
C THR A 283 -3.29 -4.32 -2.53
N ALA A 284 -3.81 -3.76 -3.63
CA ALA A 284 -5.26 -3.55 -3.78
C ALA A 284 -6.02 -4.87 -3.80
N ALA A 285 -5.53 -5.86 -4.54
CA ALA A 285 -6.13 -7.19 -4.62
C ALA A 285 -6.19 -7.86 -3.23
N THR A 286 -5.12 -7.74 -2.44
CA THR A 286 -5.05 -8.27 -1.07
C THR A 286 -6.03 -7.54 -0.14
N ALA A 287 -6.09 -6.22 -0.20
CA ALA A 287 -7.00 -5.44 0.63
C ALA A 287 -8.47 -5.78 0.37
N LEU A 288 -8.87 -5.88 -0.90
CA LEU A 288 -10.24 -6.28 -1.28
C LEU A 288 -10.55 -7.71 -0.87
N TRP A 289 -9.61 -8.64 -1.05
CA TRP A 289 -9.76 -10.02 -0.62
C TRP A 289 -9.93 -10.14 0.89
N LEU A 290 -9.16 -9.41 1.69
CA LEU A 290 -9.27 -9.36 3.15
C LEU A 290 -10.63 -8.84 3.62
N LEU A 291 -11.17 -7.84 2.96
CA LEU A 291 -12.49 -7.27 3.24
C LEU A 291 -13.64 -8.09 2.62
N ASN A 292 -13.32 -9.19 1.92
CA ASN A 292 -14.30 -9.99 1.17
C ASN A 292 -15.11 -9.15 0.16
N VAL A 293 -14.44 -8.23 -0.51
CA VAL A 293 -15.01 -7.35 -1.54
C VAL A 293 -14.65 -7.88 -2.92
N SER A 294 -15.67 -8.16 -3.73
CA SER A 294 -15.47 -8.52 -5.13
C SER A 294 -15.20 -7.26 -5.96
N CYS A 295 -14.09 -7.26 -6.70
CA CYS A 295 -13.82 -6.17 -7.64
C CYS A 295 -14.65 -6.33 -8.91
N THR A 296 -15.23 -5.22 -9.39
CA THR A 296 -16.02 -5.19 -10.63
C THR A 296 -15.14 -5.19 -11.89
N ALA A 297 -13.88 -4.80 -11.76
CA ALA A 297 -12.88 -4.80 -12.82
C ALA A 297 -11.92 -5.98 -12.68
N LYS A 298 -11.35 -6.42 -13.83
CA LYS A 298 -10.23 -7.36 -13.81
C LYS A 298 -9.00 -6.65 -13.27
N LEU A 299 -8.40 -7.21 -12.22
CA LEU A 299 -7.13 -6.74 -11.67
C LEU A 299 -5.94 -7.39 -12.39
N ASP A 300 -4.83 -6.67 -12.46
CA ASP A 300 -3.54 -7.22 -12.86
C ASP A 300 -2.84 -7.86 -11.65
N GLY A 301 -3.11 -7.36 -10.45
CA GLY A 301 -2.66 -7.92 -9.18
C GLY A 301 -3.50 -9.10 -8.71
N ALA A 302 -2.90 -9.94 -7.87
CA ALA A 302 -3.54 -11.05 -7.18
C ALA A 302 -3.37 -10.92 -5.64
N PRO A 303 -4.31 -11.44 -4.83
CA PRO A 303 -4.14 -11.45 -3.38
C PRO A 303 -2.90 -12.24 -2.96
N VAL A 304 -2.09 -11.68 -2.05
CA VAL A 304 -0.90 -12.33 -1.47
C VAL A 304 -1.34 -13.35 -0.42
N THR A 305 -2.12 -14.36 -0.83
CA THR A 305 -2.72 -15.35 0.08
C THR A 305 -1.69 -16.18 0.83
N SER A 306 -0.47 -16.32 0.28
CA SER A 306 0.63 -17.02 0.94
C SER A 306 1.06 -16.40 2.27
N ALA A 307 0.78 -15.11 2.50
CA ALA A 307 1.06 -14.40 3.74
C ALA A 307 0.10 -14.77 4.88
N PHE A 308 -1.02 -15.44 4.58
CA PHE A 308 -2.11 -15.70 5.53
C PHE A 308 -2.27 -17.19 5.87
N GLN A 309 -2.90 -17.45 7.03
CA GLN A 309 -3.19 -18.81 7.53
C GLN A 309 -4.34 -19.46 6.79
#